data_dc52211f33934310ad35283df8577333
#
_entry.id   dc52211f33934310ad35283df8577333
#
_cell.length_a   1.000
_cell.length_b   1.000
_cell.length_c   1.000
_cell.angle_alpha   90.00
_cell.angle_beta   90.00
_cell.angle_gamma   90.00
#
_symmetry.space_group_name_H-M   'P 1'
#
loop_
_entity.id
_entity.type
_entity.pdbx_description
1 polymer ?
#
loop_
_entity_poly.entity_id
_entity_poly.type
_entity_poly.pdbx_seq_one_letter_code
_entity_poly.pdbx_strand_id
1 'polypeptide(L)'
;MNFYKIAYKPNLQGKFKYGQHFYDFDEGGLVFVSPNQVSAGQLTNGDHSGYTLLIHPDFFLTYPLAKHITQYGFFSYAANEALHLSDTEKTTIMAIFNFIGGELNSRIDDFSQDVLISQIELLLNYSNRFYKRQFITRKALSGDLLQRLEEVLTTYLNSETLLHHGIPTVQYLASCVHFSPSYLSDMLRSLIGQNAQQYIHQKLIEKAKEKLATTSLTVSEVAYELGFEHPQSFSKLFKLKTNLSPLEFRRSFN
;
A
#
# COMPACT_ATOMS: atom_id res chain seq x y z
N MET A 1 -18.93 -7.10 8.46
CA MET A 1 -19.20 -8.31 7.65
C MET A 1 -17.93 -9.15 7.59
N ASN A 2 -18.04 -10.47 7.73
CA ASN A 2 -16.89 -11.38 7.63
C ASN A 2 -16.70 -11.89 6.18
N PHE A 3 -16.58 -10.96 5.22
CA PHE A 3 -16.42 -11.26 3.80
C PHE A 3 -15.35 -10.37 3.18
N TYR A 4 -14.57 -10.90 2.25
CA TYR A 4 -13.89 -10.09 1.25
C TYR A 4 -14.93 -9.54 0.29
N LYS A 5 -14.89 -8.24 0.04
CA LYS A 5 -15.80 -7.57 -0.90
C LYS A 5 -14.98 -6.98 -2.03
N ILE A 6 -15.40 -7.29 -3.26
CA ILE A 6 -14.88 -6.66 -4.48
C ILE A 6 -16.08 -6.03 -5.18
N ALA A 7 -16.10 -4.71 -5.26
CA ALA A 7 -17.21 -3.98 -5.89
C ALA A 7 -16.70 -3.25 -7.13
N TYR A 8 -17.32 -3.55 -8.28
CA TYR A 8 -17.15 -2.82 -9.52
C TYR A 8 -18.31 -1.86 -9.71
N LYS A 9 -18.01 -0.59 -9.92
CA LYS A 9 -18.96 0.47 -10.21
C LYS A 9 -18.67 1.05 -11.58
N PRO A 10 -19.54 0.82 -12.60
CA PRO A 10 -19.32 1.30 -13.97
C PRO A 10 -19.43 2.81 -14.11
N ASN A 11 -20.35 3.43 -13.37
CA ASN A 11 -20.62 4.85 -13.36
C ASN A 11 -20.73 5.32 -11.91
N LEU A 12 -19.64 5.71 -11.30
CA LEU A 12 -19.68 6.35 -9.99
C LEU A 12 -19.93 7.86 -10.18
N GLN A 13 -21.14 8.24 -10.49
CA GLN A 13 -21.58 9.64 -10.35
C GLN A 13 -21.83 9.89 -8.86
N GLY A 14 -20.91 10.59 -8.23
CA GLY A 14 -21.08 11.03 -6.85
C GLY A 14 -19.74 11.24 -6.16
N LYS A 15 -19.65 12.34 -5.44
CA LYS A 15 -18.51 12.62 -4.58
C LYS A 15 -18.56 11.71 -3.38
N PHE A 16 -17.65 10.74 -3.31
CA PHE A 16 -17.50 9.92 -2.13
C PHE A 16 -16.81 10.74 -1.04
N LYS A 17 -17.52 11.03 0.04
CA LYS A 17 -16.95 11.75 1.18
C LYS A 17 -16.23 10.75 2.08
N TYR A 18 -14.91 10.86 2.14
CA TYR A 18 -14.10 10.15 3.13
C TYR A 18 -13.33 11.19 3.97
N GLY A 19 -13.67 11.32 5.24
CA GLY A 19 -13.13 12.37 6.09
C GLY A 19 -13.57 13.77 5.60
N GLN A 20 -12.60 14.64 5.32
CA GLN A 20 -12.83 16.02 4.83
C GLN A 20 -12.72 16.17 3.30
N HIS A 21 -12.38 15.09 2.57
CA HIS A 21 -12.16 15.14 1.13
C HIS A 21 -13.29 14.49 0.33
N PHE A 22 -13.59 15.09 -0.84
CA PHE A 22 -14.51 14.53 -1.83
C PHE A 22 -13.70 13.95 -2.98
N TYR A 23 -14.06 12.74 -3.41
CA TYR A 23 -13.43 12.07 -4.54
C TYR A 23 -14.47 11.84 -5.63
N ASP A 24 -14.08 12.17 -6.85
CA ASP A 24 -14.92 12.03 -8.04
C ASP A 24 -14.49 10.75 -8.77
N PHE A 25 -15.43 9.83 -8.98
CA PHE A 25 -15.21 8.55 -9.63
C PHE A 25 -15.91 8.51 -11.00
N ASP A 26 -15.90 9.61 -11.73
CA ASP A 26 -16.68 9.79 -12.97
C ASP A 26 -16.45 8.71 -14.02
N GLU A 27 -15.37 7.91 -13.92
CA GLU A 27 -15.02 6.89 -14.92
C GLU A 27 -15.24 5.44 -14.45
N GLY A 28 -15.79 5.23 -13.26
CA GLY A 28 -15.97 3.89 -12.69
C GLY A 28 -14.67 3.27 -12.13
N GLY A 29 -14.79 2.24 -11.29
CA GLY A 29 -13.64 1.60 -10.68
C GLY A 29 -13.96 0.38 -9.83
N LEU A 30 -12.89 -0.24 -9.31
CA LEU A 30 -12.95 -1.34 -8.36
C LEU A 30 -12.59 -0.86 -6.95
N VAL A 31 -13.38 -1.30 -5.99
CA VAL A 31 -13.15 -1.12 -4.55
C VAL A 31 -13.03 -2.47 -3.88
N PHE A 32 -12.04 -2.60 -3.00
CA PHE A 32 -11.76 -3.82 -2.25
C PHE A 32 -11.90 -3.57 -0.76
N VAL A 33 -12.50 -4.51 -0.05
CA VAL A 33 -12.68 -4.42 1.42
C VAL A 33 -12.35 -5.77 2.04
N SER A 34 -11.52 -5.76 3.08
CA SER A 34 -11.19 -6.96 3.87
C SER A 34 -12.34 -7.38 4.78
N PRO A 35 -12.38 -8.66 5.22
CA PRO A 35 -13.23 -9.08 6.32
C PRO A 35 -13.05 -8.20 7.56
N ASN A 36 -14.16 -7.93 8.25
CA ASN A 36 -14.21 -7.14 9.48
C ASN A 36 -13.74 -5.66 9.37
N GLN A 37 -13.46 -5.19 8.17
CA GLN A 37 -13.18 -3.78 7.94
C GLN A 37 -14.49 -2.98 7.97
N VAL A 38 -14.51 -1.90 8.75
CA VAL A 38 -15.63 -0.94 8.78
C VAL A 38 -15.44 0.03 7.61
N SER A 39 -16.24 -0.12 6.57
CA SER A 39 -16.32 0.87 5.49
C SER A 39 -17.45 1.87 5.82
N ALA A 40 -17.08 3.03 6.35
CA ALA A 40 -18.01 4.14 6.54
C ALA A 40 -18.11 4.96 5.24
N GLY A 41 -18.92 4.51 4.31
CA GLY A 41 -19.26 5.26 3.11
C GLY A 41 -20.77 5.39 3.01
N GLN A 42 -21.32 6.56 3.29
CA GLN A 42 -22.69 6.87 2.86
C GLN A 42 -22.64 7.20 1.37
N LEU A 43 -23.18 6.31 0.55
CA LEU A 43 -23.55 6.62 -0.83
C LEU A 43 -24.74 7.57 -0.76
N THR A 44 -24.48 8.87 -0.84
CA THR A 44 -25.54 9.87 -0.99
C THR A 44 -25.97 9.88 -2.45
N ASN A 45 -27.20 9.46 -2.71
CA ASN A 45 -27.95 9.66 -3.99
C ASN A 45 -27.16 9.35 -5.28
N GLY A 46 -26.51 8.20 -5.37
CA GLY A 46 -25.75 7.79 -6.55
C GLY A 46 -26.36 6.60 -7.28
N ASP A 47 -25.92 6.38 -8.51
CA ASP A 47 -26.20 5.17 -9.28
C ASP A 47 -25.66 3.95 -8.53
N HIS A 48 -26.54 3.04 -8.14
CA HIS A 48 -26.23 1.79 -7.44
C HIS A 48 -25.92 0.64 -8.43
N SER A 49 -25.84 0.92 -9.73
CA SER A 49 -25.49 -0.08 -10.74
C SER A 49 -24.09 -0.63 -10.51
N GLY A 50 -23.84 -1.83 -10.99
CA GLY A 50 -22.56 -2.51 -10.94
C GLY A 50 -22.61 -3.88 -10.32
N TYR A 51 -21.44 -4.44 -10.04
CA TYR A 51 -21.28 -5.79 -9.51
C TYR A 51 -20.65 -5.75 -8.13
N THR A 52 -21.10 -6.62 -7.25
CA THR A 52 -20.49 -6.84 -5.94
C THR A 52 -20.27 -8.34 -5.75
N LEU A 53 -19.03 -8.74 -5.60
CA LEU A 53 -18.64 -10.09 -5.22
C LEU A 53 -18.32 -10.10 -3.74
N LEU A 54 -19.01 -10.98 -2.99
CA LEU A 54 -18.76 -11.24 -1.58
C LEU A 54 -18.21 -12.65 -1.44
N ILE A 55 -17.04 -12.80 -0.83
CA ILE A 55 -16.35 -14.08 -0.70
C ILE A 55 -16.12 -14.34 0.79
N HIS A 56 -16.73 -15.39 1.33
CA HIS A 56 -16.44 -15.80 2.69
C HIS A 56 -15.05 -16.46 2.75
N PRO A 57 -14.21 -16.19 3.76
CA PRO A 57 -12.88 -16.82 3.87
C PRO A 57 -12.90 -18.34 3.81
N ASP A 58 -13.91 -18.98 4.36
CA ASP A 58 -14.06 -20.45 4.35
C ASP A 58 -14.20 -21.03 2.94
N PHE A 59 -14.67 -20.22 1.97
CA PHE A 59 -14.87 -20.69 0.60
C PHE A 59 -13.55 -21.12 -0.07
N PHE A 60 -12.43 -20.53 0.30
CA PHE A 60 -11.11 -20.82 -0.27
C PHE A 60 -10.08 -21.32 0.76
N LEU A 61 -10.55 -21.73 1.96
CA LEU A 61 -9.67 -22.09 3.09
C LEU A 61 -8.68 -23.20 2.75
N THR A 62 -9.07 -24.18 1.92
CA THR A 62 -8.25 -25.32 1.50
C THR A 62 -7.38 -25.01 0.27
N TYR A 63 -7.54 -23.85 -0.36
CA TYR A 63 -6.85 -23.45 -1.56
C TYR A 63 -5.60 -22.58 -1.26
N PRO A 64 -4.61 -22.57 -2.17
CA PRO A 64 -3.43 -21.67 -2.04
C PRO A 64 -3.82 -20.20 -1.88
N LEU A 65 -4.96 -19.77 -2.43
CA LEU A 65 -5.50 -18.43 -2.30
C LEU A 65 -5.62 -17.99 -0.83
N ALA A 66 -5.95 -18.88 0.10
CA ALA A 66 -6.04 -18.57 1.53
C ALA A 66 -4.74 -17.98 2.09
N LYS A 67 -3.58 -18.41 1.59
CA LYS A 67 -2.26 -17.93 2.00
C LYS A 67 -1.83 -16.66 1.26
N HIS A 68 -2.35 -16.44 0.06
CA HIS A 68 -1.89 -15.36 -0.82
C HIS A 68 -2.81 -14.14 -0.80
N ILE A 69 -4.08 -14.28 -0.43
CA ILE A 69 -5.05 -13.18 -0.48
C ILE A 69 -4.63 -11.98 0.38
N THR A 70 -3.96 -12.23 1.50
CA THR A 70 -3.43 -11.18 2.38
C THR A 70 -2.23 -10.42 1.81
N GLN A 71 -1.63 -10.93 0.74
CA GLN A 71 -0.51 -10.28 0.04
C GLN A 71 -0.99 -9.21 -0.95
N TYR A 72 -2.28 -9.20 -1.30
CA TYR A 72 -2.87 -8.15 -2.10
C TYR A 72 -3.16 -6.92 -1.22
N GLY A 73 -2.24 -5.94 -1.24
CA GLY A 73 -2.30 -4.73 -0.40
C GLY A 73 -3.58 -3.93 -0.58
N PHE A 74 -4.21 -4.00 -1.74
CA PHE A 74 -5.41 -3.22 -2.06
C PHE A 74 -6.65 -3.58 -1.21
N PHE A 75 -6.68 -4.70 -0.52
CA PHE A 75 -7.71 -4.97 0.49
C PHE A 75 -7.57 -4.13 1.77
N SER A 76 -6.44 -3.46 1.94
CA SER A 76 -6.14 -2.56 3.07
C SER A 76 -6.04 -1.09 2.65
N TYR A 77 -6.39 -0.77 1.41
CA TYR A 77 -6.39 0.61 0.92
C TYR A 77 -7.59 1.40 1.45
N ALA A 78 -7.45 2.71 1.49
CA ALA A 78 -8.56 3.59 1.81
C ALA A 78 -9.55 3.67 0.63
N ALA A 79 -10.80 4.02 0.91
CA ALA A 79 -11.85 4.04 -0.11
C ALA A 79 -11.55 5.00 -1.29
N ASN A 80 -10.80 6.07 -1.03
CA ASN A 80 -10.35 7.04 -2.03
C ASN A 80 -9.16 6.56 -2.88
N GLU A 81 -8.63 5.39 -2.58
CA GLU A 81 -7.52 4.75 -3.29
C GLU A 81 -8.03 3.64 -4.23
N ALA A 82 -9.25 3.77 -4.71
CA ALA A 82 -9.89 2.83 -5.61
C ALA A 82 -9.09 2.67 -6.92
N LEU A 83 -9.24 1.51 -7.54
CA LEU A 83 -8.65 1.22 -8.83
C LEU A 83 -9.48 1.86 -9.95
N HIS A 84 -8.89 2.80 -10.67
CA HIS A 84 -9.47 3.38 -11.89
C HIS A 84 -9.12 2.53 -13.11
N LEU A 85 -10.10 2.23 -13.93
CA LEU A 85 -9.98 1.33 -15.07
C LEU A 85 -10.10 2.08 -16.40
N SER A 86 -9.21 1.80 -17.34
CA SER A 86 -9.40 2.18 -18.76
C SER A 86 -10.53 1.34 -19.37
N ASP A 87 -11.05 1.73 -20.54
CA ASP A 87 -12.18 1.03 -21.18
C ASP A 87 -11.84 -0.43 -21.53
N THR A 88 -10.60 -0.70 -21.94
CA THR A 88 -10.11 -2.07 -22.17
C THR A 88 -10.03 -2.88 -20.87
N GLU A 89 -9.61 -2.25 -19.77
CA GLU A 89 -9.55 -2.88 -18.47
C GLU A 89 -10.95 -3.14 -17.90
N LYS A 90 -11.90 -2.20 -18.08
CA LYS A 90 -13.31 -2.39 -17.75
C LYS A 90 -13.88 -3.62 -18.47
N THR A 91 -13.64 -3.74 -19.77
CA THR A 91 -14.08 -4.90 -20.57
C THR A 91 -13.52 -6.21 -20.00
N THR A 92 -12.25 -6.25 -19.62
CA THR A 92 -11.63 -7.42 -19.01
C THR A 92 -12.26 -7.77 -17.67
N ILE A 93 -12.44 -6.79 -16.79
CA ILE A 93 -13.04 -7.00 -15.46
C ILE A 93 -14.48 -7.45 -15.58
N MET A 94 -15.26 -6.85 -16.48
CA MET A 94 -16.64 -7.23 -16.75
C MET A 94 -16.77 -8.66 -17.25
N ALA A 95 -15.88 -9.09 -18.14
CA ALA A 95 -15.86 -10.47 -18.63
C ALA A 95 -15.66 -11.46 -17.47
N ILE A 96 -14.74 -11.16 -16.54
CA ILE A 96 -14.49 -12.03 -15.38
C ILE A 96 -15.71 -12.06 -14.44
N PHE A 97 -16.34 -10.92 -14.15
CA PHE A 97 -17.58 -10.90 -13.36
C PHE A 97 -18.71 -11.71 -14.02
N ASN A 98 -18.83 -11.62 -15.35
CA ASN A 98 -19.81 -12.41 -16.09
C ASN A 98 -19.52 -13.91 -16.04
N PHE A 99 -18.24 -14.32 -16.11
CA PHE A 99 -17.86 -15.74 -15.94
C PHE A 99 -18.19 -16.24 -14.54
N ILE A 100 -17.86 -15.49 -13.49
CA ILE A 100 -18.22 -15.82 -12.11
C ILE A 100 -19.75 -15.93 -11.96
N GLY A 101 -20.48 -14.94 -12.50
CA GLY A 101 -21.94 -14.96 -12.45
C GLY A 101 -22.55 -16.10 -13.25
N GLY A 102 -21.98 -16.47 -14.39
CA GLY A 102 -22.38 -17.62 -15.18
C GLY A 102 -22.21 -18.93 -14.42
N GLU A 103 -21.04 -19.12 -13.77
CA GLU A 103 -20.76 -20.32 -12.97
C GLU A 103 -21.71 -20.44 -11.77
N LEU A 104 -21.96 -19.34 -11.05
CA LEU A 104 -22.87 -19.30 -9.91
C LEU A 104 -24.34 -19.60 -10.28
N ASN A 105 -24.73 -19.34 -11.53
CA ASN A 105 -26.07 -19.59 -12.05
C ASN A 105 -26.19 -20.93 -12.82
N SER A 106 -25.08 -21.64 -13.01
CA SER A 106 -25.06 -22.95 -13.65
C SER A 106 -25.36 -24.07 -12.65
N ARG A 107 -25.45 -25.32 -13.16
CA ARG A 107 -25.55 -26.49 -12.28
C ARG A 107 -24.23 -26.68 -11.53
N ILE A 108 -24.29 -26.64 -10.20
CA ILE A 108 -23.13 -26.89 -9.34
C ILE A 108 -22.71 -28.37 -9.45
N ASP A 109 -21.41 -28.58 -9.69
CA ASP A 109 -20.76 -29.89 -9.73
C ASP A 109 -19.46 -29.89 -8.91
N ASP A 110 -18.73 -30.99 -8.93
CA ASP A 110 -17.51 -31.20 -8.16
C ASP A 110 -16.37 -30.23 -8.57
N PHE A 111 -16.45 -29.61 -9.75
CA PHE A 111 -15.44 -28.68 -10.27
C PHE A 111 -15.81 -27.21 -10.11
N SER A 112 -17.05 -26.89 -9.78
CA SER A 112 -17.55 -25.51 -9.73
C SER A 112 -16.75 -24.62 -8.76
N GLN A 113 -16.32 -25.18 -7.62
CA GLN A 113 -15.49 -24.45 -6.67
C GLN A 113 -14.09 -24.13 -7.25
N ASP A 114 -13.45 -25.08 -7.92
CA ASP A 114 -12.14 -24.90 -8.57
C ASP A 114 -12.19 -23.83 -9.66
N VAL A 115 -13.26 -23.86 -10.46
CA VAL A 115 -13.51 -22.87 -11.52
C VAL A 115 -13.70 -21.48 -10.92
N LEU A 116 -14.54 -21.34 -9.89
CA LEU A 116 -14.76 -20.06 -9.21
C LEU A 116 -13.48 -19.50 -8.57
N ILE A 117 -12.70 -20.34 -7.90
CA ILE A 117 -11.41 -19.93 -7.30
C ILE A 117 -10.45 -19.42 -8.37
N SER A 118 -10.34 -20.14 -9.50
CA SER A 118 -9.48 -19.73 -10.61
C SER A 118 -9.89 -18.37 -11.20
N GLN A 119 -11.19 -18.13 -11.32
CA GLN A 119 -11.73 -16.84 -11.80
C GLN A 119 -11.50 -15.71 -10.79
N ILE A 120 -11.64 -15.98 -9.50
CA ILE A 120 -11.32 -15.03 -8.42
C ILE A 120 -9.84 -14.69 -8.45
N GLU A 121 -8.94 -15.67 -8.54
CA GLU A 121 -7.50 -15.43 -8.66
C GLU A 121 -7.16 -14.62 -9.91
N LEU A 122 -7.81 -14.89 -11.04
CA LEU A 122 -7.66 -14.12 -12.26
C LEU A 122 -8.07 -12.64 -12.05
N LEU A 123 -9.21 -12.39 -11.39
CA LEU A 123 -9.68 -11.04 -11.05
C LEU A 123 -8.67 -10.31 -10.16
N LEU A 124 -8.14 -10.97 -9.12
CA LEU A 124 -7.15 -10.39 -8.21
C LEU A 124 -5.83 -10.08 -8.92
N ASN A 125 -5.37 -10.96 -9.81
CA ASN A 125 -4.15 -10.79 -10.59
C ASN A 125 -4.26 -9.61 -11.58
N TYR A 126 -5.39 -9.48 -12.29
CA TYR A 126 -5.63 -8.32 -13.15
C TYR A 126 -5.71 -7.03 -12.33
N SER A 127 -6.39 -7.05 -11.20
CA SER A 127 -6.48 -5.89 -10.30
C SER A 127 -5.10 -5.43 -9.83
N ASN A 128 -4.23 -6.36 -9.43
CA ASN A 128 -2.85 -6.07 -9.05
C ASN A 128 -2.04 -5.46 -10.21
N ARG A 129 -2.19 -6.02 -11.42
CA ARG A 129 -1.57 -5.47 -12.63
C ARG A 129 -2.03 -4.05 -12.91
N PHE A 130 -3.32 -3.78 -12.78
CA PHE A 130 -3.92 -2.47 -13.09
C PHE A 130 -3.56 -1.43 -12.02
N TYR A 131 -3.45 -1.80 -10.75
CA TYR A 131 -2.87 -0.92 -9.72
C TYR A 131 -1.42 -0.54 -10.03
N LYS A 132 -0.59 -1.50 -10.44
CA LYS A 132 0.80 -1.19 -10.85
C LYS A 132 0.83 -0.21 -12.02
N ARG A 133 -0.02 -0.41 -13.04
CA ARG A 133 -0.18 0.55 -14.13
C ARG A 133 -0.61 1.92 -13.58
N GLN A 134 -1.62 1.98 -12.70
CA GLN A 134 -2.12 3.23 -12.11
C GLN A 134 -1.01 3.98 -11.37
N PHE A 135 -0.16 3.31 -10.60
CA PHE A 135 0.97 3.94 -9.92
C PHE A 135 1.98 4.54 -10.91
N ILE A 136 2.26 3.84 -12.02
CA ILE A 136 3.22 4.28 -13.04
C ILE A 136 2.65 5.43 -13.88
N THR A 137 1.39 5.37 -14.29
CA THR A 137 0.79 6.38 -15.16
C THR A 137 0.51 7.70 -14.46
N ARG A 138 0.33 7.69 -13.14
CA ARG A 138 0.28 8.91 -12.30
C ARG A 138 1.66 9.55 -12.10
N LYS A 139 2.62 9.31 -13.00
CA LYS A 139 4.03 9.71 -12.89
C LYS A 139 4.25 11.21 -12.72
N ALA A 140 3.39 12.07 -13.24
CA ALA A 140 3.45 13.51 -13.00
C ALA A 140 3.18 13.87 -11.52
N LEU A 141 2.22 13.17 -10.88
CA LEU A 141 1.96 13.28 -9.43
C LEU A 141 3.04 12.57 -8.59
N SER A 142 3.79 11.64 -9.18
CA SER A 142 4.80 10.84 -8.50
C SER A 142 6.08 11.62 -8.20
N GLY A 143 6.47 12.54 -9.07
CA GLY A 143 7.62 13.43 -8.85
C GLY A 143 7.38 14.35 -7.65
N ASP A 144 6.25 15.03 -7.65
CA ASP A 144 5.82 15.90 -6.55
C ASP A 144 5.64 15.12 -5.23
N LEU A 145 5.15 13.87 -5.32
CA LEU A 145 4.99 13.02 -4.15
C LEU A 145 6.33 12.59 -3.56
N LEU A 146 7.27 12.11 -4.38
CA LEU A 146 8.60 11.72 -3.90
C LEU A 146 9.33 12.92 -3.28
N GLN A 147 9.22 14.09 -3.90
CA GLN A 147 9.77 15.33 -3.34
C GLN A 147 9.10 15.66 -1.98
N ARG A 148 7.77 15.60 -1.88
CA ARG A 148 7.06 15.81 -0.60
C ARG A 148 7.48 14.82 0.48
N LEU A 149 7.61 13.54 0.13
CA LEU A 149 8.07 12.51 1.07
C LEU A 149 9.49 12.78 1.55
N GLU A 150 10.36 13.26 0.66
CA GLU A 150 11.73 13.64 1.00
C GLU A 150 11.76 14.87 1.93
N GLU A 151 10.96 15.90 1.63
CA GLU A 151 10.82 17.09 2.47
C GLU A 151 10.29 16.74 3.86
N VAL A 152 9.23 15.90 3.95
CA VAL A 152 8.67 15.43 5.22
C VAL A 152 9.72 14.67 6.04
N LEU A 153 10.42 13.71 5.43
CA LEU A 153 11.44 12.94 6.13
C LEU A 153 12.64 13.79 6.54
N THR A 154 13.12 14.67 5.66
CA THR A 154 14.23 15.56 5.96
C THR A 154 13.88 16.50 7.12
N THR A 155 12.68 17.07 7.11
CA THR A 155 12.20 17.92 8.20
C THR A 155 12.10 17.13 9.51
N TYR A 156 11.52 15.92 9.48
CA TYR A 156 11.40 15.08 10.68
C TYR A 156 12.77 14.68 11.24
N LEU A 157 13.69 14.20 10.37
CA LEU A 157 15.02 13.75 10.78
C LEU A 157 15.94 14.86 11.27
N ASN A 158 15.62 16.14 11.00
CA ASN A 158 16.35 17.30 11.47
C ASN A 158 15.65 18.03 12.64
N SER A 159 14.49 17.57 13.06
CA SER A 159 13.70 18.18 14.15
C SER A 159 13.92 17.47 15.48
N GLU A 160 13.58 18.15 16.57
CA GLU A 160 13.53 17.56 17.93
C GLU A 160 12.50 16.43 18.04
N THR A 161 11.56 16.35 17.09
CA THR A 161 10.55 15.28 17.01
C THR A 161 11.21 13.90 16.96
N LEU A 162 12.35 13.78 16.29
CA LEU A 162 13.12 12.54 16.21
C LEU A 162 13.59 12.05 17.59
N LEU A 163 14.01 12.96 18.45
CA LEU A 163 14.47 12.65 19.81
C LEU A 163 13.31 12.25 20.73
N HIS A 164 12.14 12.87 20.56
CA HIS A 164 10.99 12.65 21.45
C HIS A 164 10.07 11.49 21.01
N HIS A 165 9.94 11.28 19.71
CA HIS A 165 9.01 10.29 19.13
C HIS A 165 9.69 9.13 18.44
N GLY A 166 11.04 9.15 18.37
CA GLY A 166 11.81 8.09 17.70
C GLY A 166 11.71 8.11 16.18
N ILE A 167 12.06 6.99 15.56
CA ILE A 167 12.08 6.83 14.10
C ILE A 167 10.66 7.00 13.52
N PRO A 168 10.48 7.77 12.43
CA PRO A 168 9.17 7.96 11.82
C PRO A 168 8.58 6.64 11.33
N THR A 169 7.30 6.43 11.60
CA THR A 169 6.57 5.24 11.18
C THR A 169 6.01 5.40 9.76
N VAL A 170 5.71 4.28 9.10
CA VAL A 170 5.01 4.30 7.80
C VAL A 170 3.64 4.98 7.93
N GLN A 171 2.95 4.78 9.07
CA GLN A 171 1.67 5.44 9.36
C GLN A 171 1.80 6.97 9.38
N TYR A 172 2.84 7.49 10.06
CA TYR A 172 3.12 8.93 10.07
C TYR A 172 3.38 9.45 8.67
N LEU A 173 4.29 8.82 7.92
CA LEU A 173 4.64 9.25 6.57
C LEU A 173 3.43 9.23 5.62
N ALA A 174 2.61 8.18 5.70
CA ALA A 174 1.40 8.04 4.92
C ALA A 174 0.36 9.12 5.26
N SER A 175 0.20 9.46 6.54
CA SER A 175 -0.71 10.53 6.98
C SER A 175 -0.32 11.90 6.44
N CYS A 176 0.99 12.20 6.35
CA CYS A 176 1.50 13.47 5.81
C CYS A 176 1.18 13.67 4.33
N VAL A 177 0.99 12.58 3.58
CA VAL A 177 0.65 12.61 2.15
C VAL A 177 -0.77 12.15 1.85
N HIS A 178 -1.59 11.94 2.89
CA HIS A 178 -3.00 11.56 2.81
C HIS A 178 -3.26 10.21 2.11
N PHE A 179 -2.36 9.25 2.32
CA PHE A 179 -2.52 7.88 1.85
C PHE A 179 -2.64 6.88 3.00
N SER A 180 -3.17 5.69 2.69
CA SER A 180 -3.03 4.54 3.58
C SER A 180 -1.58 4.00 3.57
N PRO A 181 -1.10 3.41 4.67
CA PRO A 181 0.24 2.82 4.73
C PRO A 181 0.50 1.76 3.67
N SER A 182 -0.50 0.94 3.36
CA SER A 182 -0.40 -0.11 2.35
C SER A 182 -0.29 0.49 0.94
N TYR A 183 -1.14 1.47 0.60
CA TYR A 183 -1.11 2.15 -0.68
C TYR A 183 0.23 2.86 -0.92
N LEU A 184 0.71 3.63 0.08
CA LEU A 184 2.01 4.30 0.00
C LEU A 184 3.16 3.29 -0.22
N SER A 185 3.15 2.16 0.50
CA SER A 185 4.18 1.13 0.38
C SER A 185 4.19 0.46 -1.00
N ASP A 186 3.02 0.15 -1.55
CA ASP A 186 2.91 -0.51 -2.85
C ASP A 186 3.23 0.46 -3.99
N MET A 187 2.84 1.73 -3.85
CA MET A 187 3.20 2.78 -4.79
C MET A 187 4.72 3.02 -4.82
N LEU A 188 5.38 3.19 -3.66
CA LEU A 188 6.83 3.35 -3.59
C LEU A 188 7.55 2.11 -4.16
N ARG A 189 7.06 0.90 -3.87
CA ARG A 189 7.61 -0.33 -4.46
C ARG A 189 7.52 -0.32 -5.99
N SER A 190 6.44 0.21 -6.54
CA SER A 190 6.25 0.31 -7.99
C SER A 190 7.10 1.41 -8.64
N LEU A 191 7.34 2.53 -7.94
CA LEU A 191 8.07 3.69 -8.47
C LEU A 191 9.58 3.57 -8.32
N ILE A 192 10.05 3.12 -7.15
CA ILE A 192 11.48 3.12 -6.78
C ILE A 192 11.99 1.75 -6.29
N GLY A 193 11.18 0.70 -6.38
CA GLY A 193 11.55 -0.67 -5.99
C GLY A 193 11.65 -0.92 -4.48
N GLN A 194 11.22 0.03 -3.63
CA GLN A 194 11.31 -0.03 -2.17
C GLN A 194 9.95 0.24 -1.54
N ASN A 195 9.59 -0.48 -0.48
CA ASN A 195 8.41 -0.13 0.31
C ASN A 195 8.69 1.08 1.23
N ALA A 196 7.63 1.63 1.83
CA ALA A 196 7.74 2.84 2.67
C ALA A 196 8.70 2.66 3.86
N GLN A 197 8.71 1.50 4.51
CA GLN A 197 9.64 1.20 5.60
C GLN A 197 11.10 1.18 5.12
N GLN A 198 11.35 0.59 3.96
CA GLN A 198 12.69 0.55 3.37
C GLN A 198 13.17 1.95 2.97
N TYR A 199 12.26 2.79 2.49
CA TYR A 199 12.55 4.18 2.14
C TYR A 199 12.91 5.01 3.38
N ILE A 200 12.15 4.89 4.48
CA ILE A 200 12.47 5.52 5.77
C ILE A 200 13.86 5.08 6.27
N HIS A 201 14.12 3.77 6.26
CA HIS A 201 15.42 3.22 6.69
C HIS A 201 16.57 3.72 5.82
N GLN A 202 16.37 3.87 4.51
CA GLN A 202 17.41 4.41 3.63
C GLN A 202 17.76 5.85 4.02
N LYS A 203 16.76 6.73 4.19
CA LYS A 203 16.98 8.12 4.58
C LYS A 203 17.64 8.24 5.95
N LEU A 204 17.25 7.37 6.89
CA LEU A 204 17.86 7.31 8.21
C LEU A 204 19.36 6.92 8.14
N ILE A 205 19.71 5.97 7.28
CA ILE A 205 21.11 5.55 7.09
C ILE A 205 21.92 6.62 6.35
N GLU A 206 21.34 7.34 5.40
CA GLU A 206 21.98 8.52 4.77
C GLU A 206 22.35 9.56 5.84
N LYS A 207 21.42 9.88 6.74
CA LYS A 207 21.67 10.80 7.86
C LYS A 207 22.69 10.25 8.86
N ALA A 208 22.67 8.93 9.12
CA ALA A 208 23.65 8.27 9.97
C ALA A 208 25.09 8.40 9.40
N LYS A 209 25.24 8.19 8.10
CA LYS A 209 26.53 8.34 7.41
C LYS A 209 27.06 9.79 7.53
N GLU A 210 26.18 10.77 7.32
CA GLU A 210 26.53 12.18 7.51
C GLU A 210 27.08 12.43 8.93
N LYS A 211 26.30 12.05 9.98
CA LYS A 211 26.72 12.25 11.38
C LYS A 211 28.01 11.50 11.74
N LEU A 212 28.16 10.25 11.29
CA LEU A 212 29.36 9.45 11.54
C LEU A 212 30.63 10.05 10.88
N ALA A 213 30.50 10.70 9.72
CA ALA A 213 31.62 11.30 9.00
C ALA A 213 31.94 12.71 9.47
N THR A 214 30.96 13.49 9.95
CA THR A 214 31.13 14.92 10.22
C THR A 214 31.21 15.28 11.70
N THR A 215 30.93 14.33 12.61
CA THR A 215 30.92 14.62 14.06
C THR A 215 31.84 13.68 14.84
N SER A 216 32.24 14.11 16.05
CA SER A 216 32.99 13.30 17.01
C SER A 216 32.11 12.46 17.94
N LEU A 217 30.78 12.47 17.75
CA LEU A 217 29.82 11.70 18.55
C LEU A 217 30.17 10.22 18.54
N THR A 218 30.02 9.55 19.66
CA THR A 218 30.14 8.09 19.73
C THR A 218 29.06 7.41 18.88
N VAL A 219 29.27 6.14 18.52
CA VAL A 219 28.23 5.36 17.78
C VAL A 219 26.92 5.28 18.54
N SER A 220 27.00 5.25 19.89
CA SER A 220 25.80 5.23 20.73
C SER A 220 25.07 6.57 20.74
N GLU A 221 25.80 7.68 20.82
CA GLU A 221 25.20 9.01 20.73
C GLU A 221 24.54 9.23 19.37
N VAL A 222 25.20 8.85 18.27
CA VAL A 222 24.58 8.89 16.93
C VAL A 222 23.30 8.06 16.88
N ALA A 223 23.30 6.87 17.49
CA ALA A 223 22.08 6.03 17.54
C ALA A 223 20.94 6.73 18.27
N TYR A 224 21.20 7.34 19.44
CA TYR A 224 20.19 8.06 20.20
C TYR A 224 19.70 9.32 19.48
N GLU A 225 20.59 10.08 18.87
CA GLU A 225 20.23 11.24 18.07
C GLU A 225 19.40 10.89 16.81
N LEU A 226 19.49 9.64 16.33
CA LEU A 226 18.68 9.09 15.24
C LEU A 226 17.39 8.41 15.72
N GLY A 227 17.05 8.56 17.01
CA GLY A 227 15.80 8.07 17.57
C GLY A 227 15.77 6.56 17.84
N PHE A 228 16.93 5.89 17.90
CA PHE A 228 16.97 4.48 18.31
C PHE A 228 16.96 4.36 19.83
N GLU A 229 16.08 3.55 20.38
CA GLU A 229 16.08 3.20 21.80
C GLU A 229 17.33 2.40 22.23
N HIS A 230 17.85 1.60 21.30
CA HIS A 230 19.00 0.72 21.54
C HIS A 230 20.07 0.86 20.46
N PRO A 231 21.33 1.22 20.80
CA PRO A 231 22.42 1.35 19.85
C PRO A 231 22.74 0.07 19.04
N GLN A 232 22.42 -1.12 19.61
CA GLN A 232 22.58 -2.39 18.91
C GLN A 232 21.64 -2.49 17.71
N SER A 233 20.39 -2.00 17.83
CA SER A 233 19.41 -1.99 16.73
C SER A 233 19.89 -1.09 15.59
N PHE A 234 20.43 0.08 15.91
CA PHE A 234 21.11 0.94 14.94
C PHE A 234 22.26 0.24 14.24
N SER A 235 23.20 -0.33 15.00
CA SER A 235 24.38 -0.99 14.43
C SER A 235 24.02 -2.15 13.52
N LYS A 236 22.99 -2.94 13.88
CA LYS A 236 22.46 -4.03 13.06
C LYS A 236 21.84 -3.51 11.76
N LEU A 237 21.00 -2.48 11.83
CA LEU A 237 20.38 -1.88 10.65
C LEU A 237 21.43 -1.25 9.73
N PHE A 238 22.38 -0.50 10.29
CA PHE A 238 23.46 0.14 9.55
C PHE A 238 24.30 -0.90 8.79
N LYS A 239 24.73 -1.96 9.48
CA LYS A 239 25.50 -3.05 8.86
C LYS A 239 24.70 -3.76 7.77
N LEU A 240 23.40 -4.02 7.99
CA LEU A 240 22.52 -4.64 6.99
C LEU A 240 22.42 -3.79 5.71
N LYS A 241 22.44 -2.47 5.84
CA LYS A 241 22.25 -1.52 4.73
C LYS A 241 23.54 -1.08 4.04
N THR A 242 24.67 -1.18 4.73
CA THR A 242 25.96 -0.65 4.24
C THR A 242 27.04 -1.72 4.08
N ASN A 243 26.81 -2.95 4.59
CA ASN A 243 27.76 -4.05 4.75
C ASN A 243 28.95 -3.72 5.68
N LEU A 244 28.97 -2.57 6.34
CA LEU A 244 29.97 -2.13 7.30
C LEU A 244 29.30 -1.84 8.65
N SER A 245 30.00 -2.10 9.75
CA SER A 245 29.58 -1.55 11.04
C SER A 245 29.75 -0.04 11.07
N PRO A 246 29.00 0.71 11.93
CA PRO A 246 29.17 2.15 12.07
C PRO A 246 30.61 2.58 12.38
N LEU A 247 31.32 1.77 13.18
CA LEU A 247 32.72 2.03 13.54
C LEU A 247 33.67 1.81 12.36
N GLU A 248 33.49 0.73 11.60
CA GLU A 248 34.28 0.47 10.37
C GLU A 248 34.02 1.58 9.34
N PHE A 249 32.75 2.00 9.17
CA PHE A 249 32.40 3.10 8.28
C PHE A 249 33.11 4.40 8.68
N ARG A 250 33.10 4.76 9.97
CA ARG A 250 33.81 5.95 10.45
C ARG A 250 35.32 5.88 10.17
N ARG A 251 35.93 4.73 10.39
CA ARG A 251 37.39 4.54 10.16
C ARG A 251 37.78 4.65 8.67
N SER A 252 36.83 4.50 7.76
CA SER A 252 37.11 4.64 6.33
C SER A 252 37.25 6.10 5.88
N PHE A 253 36.97 7.08 6.75
CA PHE A 253 37.14 8.53 6.50
C PHE A 253 38.32 9.14 7.28
N ASN A 254 38.93 8.40 8.20
CA ASN A 254 40.13 8.77 8.95
C ASN A 254 41.28 7.89 8.48
#